data_c7c433acfe96db791e7a1b2512d160a6
#
_entry.id   c7c433acfe96db791e7a1b2512d160a6
#
_cell.length_a   1.000
_cell.length_b   1.000
_cell.length_c   1.000
_cell.angle_alpha   90.00
_cell.angle_beta   90.00
_cell.angle_gamma   90.00
#
_symmetry.space_group_name_H-M   'P 1'
#
loop_
_entity.id
_entity.type
_entity.pdbx_description
1 polymer ?
#
loop_
_entity_poly.entity_id
_entity_poly.type
_entity_poly.pdbx_seq_one_letter_code
_entity_poly.pdbx_strand_id
1 'polypeptide(L)'
;MKKFKYLYIGVLSAILSGTFTSCEDYLDVNKNPNYPDESQVTVTTLLPSAFTGSAAVMGYLYQLYGSMWSQHYTQNPSSSQYITLVNYAMTSSSDPRLWRIPYADVLPDLDLVIKKAEEEGA
;
A
#
# COMPACT_ATOMS: atom_id res chain seq x y z
N MET A 1 -37.80 -1.44 52.83
CA MET A 1 -37.75 -0.83 51.48
C MET A 1 -36.42 -0.16 51.15
N LYS A 2 -35.69 0.47 52.08
CA LYS A 2 -34.37 1.11 51.76
C LYS A 2 -33.26 0.13 51.37
N LYS A 3 -33.20 -1.07 51.94
CA LYS A 3 -32.17 -2.09 51.66
C LYS A 3 -32.24 -2.63 50.21
N PHE A 4 -33.40 -2.73 49.61
CA PHE A 4 -33.57 -3.15 48.23
C PHE A 4 -33.07 -2.10 47.23
N LYS A 5 -33.15 -0.79 47.54
CA LYS A 5 -32.59 0.23 46.64
C LYS A 5 -31.08 0.14 46.51
N TYR A 6 -30.36 -0.15 47.57
CA TYR A 6 -28.92 -0.32 47.51
C TYR A 6 -28.49 -1.58 46.77
N LEU A 7 -29.30 -2.66 46.85
CA LEU A 7 -29.09 -3.86 46.10
C LEU A 7 -29.22 -3.62 44.57
N TYR A 8 -30.28 -2.87 44.17
CA TYR A 8 -30.46 -2.50 42.73
C TYR A 8 -29.34 -1.60 42.20
N ILE A 9 -28.88 -0.65 43.01
CA ILE A 9 -27.77 0.24 42.62
C ILE A 9 -26.48 -0.57 42.45
N GLY A 10 -26.19 -1.51 43.38
CA GLY A 10 -25.02 -2.38 43.26
C GLY A 10 -25.04 -3.28 42.04
N VAL A 11 -26.18 -3.88 41.71
CA VAL A 11 -26.33 -4.74 40.53
C VAL A 11 -26.23 -3.89 39.24
N LEU A 12 -26.82 -2.70 39.22
CA LEU A 12 -26.75 -1.81 38.06
C LEU A 12 -25.32 -1.31 37.83
N SER A 13 -24.58 -1.00 38.88
CA SER A 13 -23.18 -0.60 38.81
C SER A 13 -22.27 -1.74 38.29
N ALA A 14 -22.52 -2.97 38.74
CA ALA A 14 -21.78 -4.14 38.25
C ALA A 14 -22.03 -4.48 36.78
N ILE A 15 -23.26 -4.23 36.29
CA ILE A 15 -23.58 -4.41 34.88
C ILE A 15 -22.93 -3.32 34.03
N LEU A 16 -22.92 -2.06 34.47
CA LEU A 16 -22.26 -0.97 33.75
C LEU A 16 -20.74 -1.16 33.67
N SER A 17 -20.09 -1.67 34.72
CA SER A 17 -18.64 -1.90 34.68
C SER A 17 -18.19 -3.06 33.78
N GLY A 18 -19.10 -4.01 33.51
CA GLY A 18 -18.83 -5.15 32.60
C GLY A 18 -18.91 -4.82 31.10
N THR A 19 -19.48 -3.66 30.73
CA THR A 19 -19.65 -3.29 29.32
C THR A 19 -18.48 -2.51 28.71
N PHE A 20 -17.46 -2.19 29.49
CA PHE A 20 -16.28 -1.45 29.01
C PHE A 20 -15.15 -2.34 28.48
N THR A 21 -15.33 -3.66 28.39
CA THR A 21 -14.44 -4.49 27.58
C THR A 21 -14.80 -4.30 26.11
N SER A 22 -14.51 -3.13 25.59
CA SER A 22 -14.59 -2.81 24.17
C SER A 22 -13.59 -3.68 23.42
N CYS A 23 -14.02 -4.29 22.34
CA CYS A 23 -13.16 -5.03 21.43
C CYS A 23 -12.10 -4.07 20.86
N GLU A 24 -10.90 -4.03 21.43
CA GLU A 24 -9.77 -3.26 20.90
C GLU A 24 -9.46 -3.70 19.46
N ASP A 25 -9.55 -5.01 19.18
CA ASP A 25 -9.30 -5.56 17.85
C ASP A 25 -10.31 -5.11 16.78
N TYR A 26 -11.55 -4.77 17.15
CA TYR A 26 -12.57 -4.33 16.19
C TYR A 26 -12.30 -2.93 15.63
N LEU A 27 -11.61 -2.09 16.38
CA LEU A 27 -11.28 -0.71 15.99
C LEU A 27 -9.88 -0.60 15.35
N ASP A 28 -9.11 -1.68 15.31
CA ASP A 28 -7.79 -1.69 14.67
C ASP A 28 -7.91 -1.89 13.15
N VAL A 29 -8.58 -0.95 12.49
CA VAL A 29 -8.77 -0.91 11.03
C VAL A 29 -7.46 -0.68 10.26
N ASN A 30 -6.36 -0.39 10.97
CA ASN A 30 -5.06 -0.15 10.35
C ASN A 30 -4.28 -1.45 10.10
N LYS A 31 -4.67 -2.56 10.74
CA LYS A 31 -4.09 -3.88 10.47
C LYS A 31 -4.89 -4.60 9.39
N ASN A 32 -4.34 -4.64 8.20
CA ASN A 32 -4.96 -5.43 7.12
C ASN A 32 -4.49 -6.89 7.23
N PRO A 33 -5.37 -7.86 7.55
CA PRO A 33 -4.99 -9.27 7.72
C PRO A 33 -4.50 -9.94 6.42
N ASN A 34 -4.72 -9.32 5.28
CA ASN A 34 -4.31 -9.83 3.97
C ASN A 34 -2.91 -9.31 3.53
N TYR A 35 -2.30 -8.41 4.28
CA TYR A 35 -0.96 -7.92 4.01
C TYR A 35 -0.03 -8.28 5.17
N PRO A 36 1.18 -8.76 4.88
CA PRO A 36 2.17 -9.02 5.91
C PRO A 36 2.53 -7.72 6.64
N ASP A 37 2.65 -7.80 7.94
CA ASP A 37 3.20 -6.73 8.77
C ASP A 37 4.71 -6.60 8.51
N GLU A 38 5.25 -5.42 8.75
CA GLU A 38 6.69 -5.09 8.62
C GLU A 38 7.59 -6.06 9.40
N SER A 39 7.10 -6.58 10.53
CA SER A 39 7.79 -7.61 11.33
C SER A 39 7.86 -8.99 10.68
N GLN A 40 6.99 -9.27 9.71
CA GLN A 40 6.87 -10.58 9.04
C GLN A 40 7.63 -10.65 7.73
N VAL A 41 8.03 -9.51 7.18
CA VAL A 41 8.78 -9.45 5.93
C VAL A 41 10.28 -9.57 6.16
N THR A 42 10.96 -10.20 5.24
CA THR A 42 12.42 -10.43 5.27
C THR A 42 13.07 -9.82 4.03
N VAL A 43 14.39 -9.62 4.06
CA VAL A 43 15.18 -9.18 2.91
C VAL A 43 14.89 -10.05 1.69
N THR A 44 14.82 -11.38 1.87
CA THR A 44 14.60 -12.35 0.79
C THR A 44 13.22 -12.25 0.16
N THR A 45 12.22 -11.73 0.86
CA THR A 45 10.87 -11.54 0.31
C THR A 45 10.66 -10.15 -0.29
N LEU A 46 11.28 -9.11 0.28
CA LEU A 46 11.14 -7.73 -0.19
C LEU A 46 11.98 -7.43 -1.43
N LEU A 47 13.21 -7.92 -1.49
CA LEU A 47 14.13 -7.63 -2.58
C LEU A 47 13.59 -8.04 -3.97
N PRO A 48 13.00 -9.24 -4.15
CA PRO A 48 12.34 -9.61 -5.39
C PRO A 48 11.15 -8.70 -5.76
N SER A 49 10.39 -8.22 -4.76
CA SER A 49 9.29 -7.26 -4.97
C SER A 49 9.82 -5.96 -5.56
N ALA A 50 10.84 -5.37 -4.94
CA ALA A 50 11.46 -4.14 -5.41
C ALA A 50 12.07 -4.28 -6.82
N PHE A 51 12.73 -5.40 -7.12
CA PHE A 51 13.25 -5.68 -8.47
C PHE A 51 12.14 -5.83 -9.51
N THR A 52 11.05 -6.52 -9.17
CA THR A 52 9.92 -6.70 -10.07
C THR A 52 9.24 -5.37 -10.37
N GLY A 53 9.02 -4.55 -9.35
CA GLY A 53 8.47 -3.20 -9.51
C GLY A 53 9.36 -2.30 -10.37
N SER A 54 10.68 -2.32 -10.13
CA SER A 54 11.66 -1.57 -10.93
C SER A 54 11.66 -2.04 -12.39
N ALA A 55 11.69 -3.35 -12.62
CA ALA A 55 11.68 -3.93 -13.95
C ALA A 55 10.38 -3.60 -14.72
N ALA A 56 9.23 -3.61 -14.04
CA ALA A 56 7.94 -3.25 -14.63
C ALA A 56 7.90 -1.79 -15.09
N VAL A 57 8.46 -0.86 -14.31
CA VAL A 57 8.52 0.56 -14.68
C VAL A 57 9.50 0.79 -15.82
N MET A 58 10.72 0.28 -15.69
CA MET A 58 11.78 0.51 -16.68
C MET A 58 11.52 -0.24 -17.98
N GLY A 59 11.15 -1.52 -17.90
CA GLY A 59 11.00 -2.39 -19.07
C GLY A 59 9.67 -2.24 -19.79
N TYR A 60 8.68 -1.59 -19.19
CA TYR A 60 7.38 -1.37 -19.84
C TYR A 60 7.03 0.12 -19.94
N LEU A 61 6.84 0.79 -18.81
CA LEU A 61 6.31 2.16 -18.85
C LEU A 61 7.30 3.15 -19.47
N TYR A 62 8.51 3.25 -18.95
CA TYR A 62 9.50 4.20 -19.47
C TYR A 62 9.96 3.84 -20.90
N GLN A 63 10.10 2.54 -21.18
CA GLN A 63 10.42 2.08 -22.51
C GLN A 63 9.32 2.43 -23.52
N LEU A 64 8.05 2.24 -23.15
CA LEU A 64 6.91 2.56 -24.02
C LEU A 64 6.87 4.07 -24.31
N TYR A 65 6.91 4.90 -23.27
CA TYR A 65 6.86 6.36 -23.42
C TYR A 65 8.07 6.88 -24.18
N GLY A 66 9.26 6.44 -23.83
CA GLY A 66 10.48 6.84 -24.51
C GLY A 66 10.48 6.45 -25.98
N SER A 67 10.05 5.25 -26.30
CA SER A 67 10.04 4.75 -27.68
C SER A 67 8.96 5.43 -28.56
N MET A 68 7.79 5.75 -28.00
CA MET A 68 6.77 6.48 -28.74
C MET A 68 7.17 7.95 -28.96
N TRP A 69 7.74 8.61 -27.95
CA TRP A 69 8.14 10.01 -28.07
C TRP A 69 9.38 10.21 -28.94
N SER A 70 10.27 9.23 -28.96
CA SER A 70 11.38 9.21 -29.93
C SER A 70 10.98 8.71 -31.33
N GLN A 71 9.68 8.39 -31.53
CA GLN A 71 9.13 7.90 -32.80
C GLN A 71 9.70 6.56 -33.28
N HIS A 72 10.27 5.75 -32.36
CA HIS A 72 10.64 4.38 -32.68
C HIS A 72 9.42 3.46 -32.79
N TYR A 73 8.38 3.76 -32.03
CA TYR A 73 7.09 3.07 -32.10
C TYR A 73 5.97 4.07 -32.38
N THR A 74 4.92 3.56 -33.02
CA THR A 74 3.64 4.24 -33.11
C THR A 74 2.53 3.21 -32.94
N GLN A 75 1.38 3.63 -32.44
CA GLN A 75 0.23 2.74 -32.40
C GLN A 75 -0.44 2.67 -33.78
N ASN A 76 -1.19 1.59 -34.00
CA ASN A 76 -2.07 1.48 -35.15
C ASN A 76 -3.08 2.65 -35.15
N PRO A 77 -3.29 3.35 -36.31
CA PRO A 77 -4.23 4.48 -36.39
C PRO A 77 -5.66 4.15 -35.95
N SER A 78 -6.06 2.88 -36.05
CA SER A 78 -7.39 2.42 -35.61
C SER A 78 -7.48 2.15 -34.09
N SER A 79 -6.37 2.23 -33.35
CA SER A 79 -6.32 2.04 -31.89
C SER A 79 -6.41 3.38 -31.19
N SER A 80 -7.10 3.41 -30.05
CA SER A 80 -7.18 4.59 -29.17
C SER A 80 -6.39 4.46 -27.86
N GLN A 81 -5.78 3.32 -27.60
CA GLN A 81 -5.16 3.00 -26.30
C GLN A 81 -4.10 4.01 -25.88
N TYR A 82 -3.24 4.45 -26.82
CA TYR A 82 -2.14 5.37 -26.55
C TYR A 82 -2.30 6.71 -27.30
N ILE A 83 -3.52 7.08 -27.64
CA ILE A 83 -3.79 8.28 -28.44
C ILE A 83 -3.25 9.55 -27.79
N THR A 84 -3.36 9.66 -26.47
CA THR A 84 -2.84 10.80 -25.71
C THR A 84 -1.31 10.87 -25.76
N LEU A 85 -0.66 9.70 -25.73
CA LEU A 85 0.79 9.59 -25.79
C LEU A 85 1.31 9.93 -27.20
N VAL A 86 0.68 9.35 -28.25
CA VAL A 86 1.04 9.60 -29.65
C VAL A 86 0.83 11.06 -30.06
N ASN A 87 -0.21 11.70 -29.54
CA ASN A 87 -0.52 13.11 -29.83
C ASN A 87 0.21 14.10 -28.93
N TYR A 88 1.13 13.63 -28.08
CA TYR A 88 1.84 14.47 -27.08
C TYR A 88 0.90 15.28 -26.17
N ALA A 89 -0.30 14.76 -25.92
CA ALA A 89 -1.35 15.40 -25.12
C ALA A 89 -1.37 14.92 -23.66
N MET A 90 -0.22 14.49 -23.14
CA MET A 90 -0.06 14.03 -21.77
C MET A 90 -0.13 15.18 -20.78
N THR A 91 -0.76 14.90 -19.63
CA THR A 91 -0.83 15.79 -18.48
C THR A 91 -0.21 15.09 -17.27
N SER A 92 -0.01 15.80 -16.17
CA SER A 92 0.51 15.22 -14.90
C SER A 92 -0.36 14.09 -14.33
N SER A 93 -1.61 14.00 -14.73
CA SER A 93 -2.56 12.96 -14.28
C SER A 93 -2.78 11.82 -15.29
N SER A 94 -2.15 11.87 -16.46
CA SER A 94 -2.41 10.90 -17.53
C SER A 94 -1.94 9.50 -17.21
N ASP A 95 -0.82 9.36 -16.53
CA ASP A 95 -0.36 8.06 -16.01
C ASP A 95 0.39 8.23 -14.68
N PRO A 96 -0.33 8.20 -13.56
CA PRO A 96 0.27 8.34 -12.24
C PRO A 96 1.22 7.19 -11.88
N ARG A 97 1.18 6.05 -12.57
CA ARG A 97 2.02 4.88 -12.32
C ARG A 97 3.51 5.17 -12.56
N LEU A 98 3.84 6.08 -13.49
CA LEU A 98 5.21 6.51 -13.78
C LEU A 98 5.92 7.07 -12.54
N TRP A 99 5.15 7.66 -11.63
CA TRP A 99 5.65 8.23 -10.39
C TRP A 99 5.34 7.35 -9.17
N ARG A 100 4.10 6.85 -9.08
CA ARG A 100 3.64 6.09 -7.93
C ARG A 100 4.47 4.82 -7.71
N ILE A 101 4.68 4.01 -8.75
CA ILE A 101 5.40 2.75 -8.59
C ILE A 101 6.83 2.96 -8.07
N PRO A 102 7.67 3.85 -8.67
CA PRO A 102 9.01 4.08 -8.13
C PRO A 102 9.02 4.63 -6.70
N TYR A 103 8.19 5.63 -6.42
CA TYR A 103 8.28 6.39 -5.19
C TYR A 103 7.40 5.87 -4.05
N ALA A 104 6.28 5.25 -4.35
CA ALA A 104 5.37 4.74 -3.32
C ALA A 104 5.48 3.22 -3.09
N ASP A 105 5.99 2.47 -4.07
CA ASP A 105 6.10 1.03 -3.96
C ASP A 105 7.57 0.59 -3.86
N VAL A 106 8.43 0.94 -4.85
CA VAL A 106 9.80 0.42 -4.95
C VAL A 106 10.77 1.01 -3.92
N LEU A 107 10.82 2.33 -3.80
CA LEU A 107 11.77 2.99 -2.91
C LEU A 107 11.52 2.69 -1.43
N PRO A 108 10.27 2.65 -0.92
CA PRO A 108 9.99 2.20 0.45
C PRO A 108 10.40 0.75 0.71
N ASP A 109 10.16 -0.17 -0.25
CA ASP A 109 10.60 -1.55 -0.14
C ASP A 109 12.13 -1.65 -0.03
N LEU A 110 12.87 -0.88 -0.85
CA LEU A 110 14.34 -0.84 -0.80
C LEU A 110 14.87 -0.23 0.51
N ASP A 111 14.24 0.82 1.02
CA ASP A 111 14.60 1.42 2.33
C ASP A 111 14.41 0.41 3.46
N LEU A 112 13.31 -0.34 3.42
CA LEU A 112 13.05 -1.41 4.39
C LEU A 112 14.04 -2.57 4.25
N VAL A 113 14.43 -2.95 3.04
CA VAL A 113 15.46 -3.96 2.79
C VAL A 113 16.79 -3.54 3.42
N ILE A 114 17.21 -2.27 3.24
CA ILE A 114 18.47 -1.76 3.81
C ILE A 114 18.42 -1.84 5.34
N LYS A 115 17.35 -1.36 5.96
CA LYS A 115 17.18 -1.40 7.42
C LYS A 115 17.25 -2.83 7.97
N LYS A 116 16.55 -3.76 7.32
CA LYS A 116 16.56 -5.17 7.74
C LYS A 116 17.91 -5.84 7.53
N ALA A 117 18.61 -5.54 6.46
CA ALA A 117 19.95 -6.05 6.24
C ALA A 117 20.95 -5.54 7.30
N GLU A 118 20.85 -4.27 7.71
CA GLU A 118 21.65 -3.72 8.80
C GLU A 118 21.34 -4.40 10.15
N GLU A 119 20.05 -4.67 10.43
CA GLU A 119 19.64 -5.40 11.65
C GLU A 119 20.17 -6.84 11.65
N GLU A 120 20.20 -7.50 10.51
CA GLU A 120 20.74 -8.88 10.36
C GLU A 120 22.26 -8.94 10.34
N GLY A 121 22.96 -7.80 10.29
CA GLY A 121 24.42 -7.72 10.30
C GLY A 121 25.07 -8.09 8.96
N ALA A 122 24.34 -7.88 7.87
CA ALA A 122 24.80 -8.16 6.50
C ALA A 122 25.55 -6.97 5.88
#